data_d3772824845773fe75095a2c20c848ce
#
_entry.id   d3772824845773fe75095a2c20c848ce
#
_cell.length_a   1.000
_cell.length_b   1.000
_cell.length_c   1.000
_cell.angle_alpha   90.00
_cell.angle_beta   90.00
_cell.angle_gamma   90.00
#
_symmetry.space_group_name_H-M   'P 1'
#
loop_
_entity.id
_entity.type
_entity.pdbx_description
1 polymer ?
#
loop_
_entity_poly.entity_id
_entity_poly.type
_entity_poly.pdbx_seq_one_letter_code
_entity_poly.pdbx_strand_id
1 'polypeptide(L)' 'MATRQQRIDAFTHEGVPPADQPLEVLCEDHVGTYLIPFPCRWTDGDWSNAASGERIEATVIGWRARVDQAGG' A
#
# COMPACT_ATOMS: atom_id res chain seq x y z
N MET A 1 -10.04 16.79 -7.95
CA MET A 1 -9.32 16.22 -6.81
C MET A 1 -10.03 14.98 -6.32
N ALA A 2 -9.32 13.93 -6.06
CA ALA A 2 -9.93 12.68 -5.63
C ALA A 2 -10.40 12.77 -4.17
N THR A 3 -11.59 12.26 -3.90
CA THR A 3 -12.08 12.16 -2.52
C THR A 3 -11.44 10.94 -1.85
N ARG A 4 -11.59 10.85 -0.53
CA ARG A 4 -11.11 9.69 0.21
C ARG A 4 -11.70 8.40 -0.37
N GLN A 5 -13.00 8.39 -0.64
CA GLN A 5 -13.65 7.21 -1.17
C GLN A 5 -13.12 6.83 -2.55
N GLN A 6 -12.89 7.81 -3.39
CA GLN A 6 -12.34 7.56 -4.72
C GLN A 6 -10.94 6.97 -4.64
N ARG A 7 -10.14 7.41 -3.69
CA ARG A 7 -8.80 6.85 -3.48
C ARG A 7 -8.88 5.41 -3.00
N ILE A 8 -9.75 5.13 -2.04
CA ILE A 8 -9.93 3.77 -1.55
C ILE A 8 -10.42 2.85 -2.65
N ASP A 9 -11.35 3.33 -3.49
CA ASP A 9 -11.89 2.54 -4.58
C ASP A 9 -10.86 2.20 -5.65
N ALA A 10 -9.80 2.96 -5.74
CA ALA A 10 -8.71 2.68 -6.68
C ALA A 10 -7.78 1.58 -6.17
N PHE A 11 -7.96 1.16 -4.93
CA PHE A 11 -7.13 0.14 -4.30
C PHE A 11 -7.98 -1.04 -3.86
N THR A 12 -7.34 -2.18 -3.66
CA THR A 12 -8.00 -3.32 -3.04
C THR A 12 -8.00 -3.09 -1.53
N HIS A 13 -9.15 -3.24 -0.91
CA HIS A 13 -9.27 -3.05 0.53
C HIS A 13 -10.03 -4.18 1.22
N GLU A 14 -10.27 -5.27 0.50
CA GLU A 14 -10.93 -6.44 1.03
C GLU A 14 -10.05 -7.67 0.81
N GLY A 15 -10.13 -8.61 1.74
CA GLY A 15 -9.36 -9.84 1.64
C GLY A 15 -7.95 -9.69 2.16
N VAL A 16 -7.10 -10.63 1.78
CA VAL A 16 -5.71 -10.68 2.23
C VAL A 16 -4.80 -10.28 1.08
N PRO A 17 -3.85 -9.39 1.31
CA PRO A 17 -2.89 -9.02 0.26
C PRO A 17 -2.05 -10.21 -0.18
N PRO A 18 -1.63 -10.25 -1.45
CA PRO A 18 -0.71 -11.29 -1.89
C PRO A 18 0.63 -11.15 -1.16
N ALA A 19 1.16 -12.27 -0.67
CA ALA A 19 2.41 -12.28 0.05
C ALA A 19 3.60 -12.21 -0.89
N ASP A 20 4.71 -11.68 -0.36
CA ASP A 20 6.01 -11.72 -1.03
C ASP A 20 6.10 -11.03 -2.39
N GLN A 21 5.31 -9.99 -2.58
CA GLN A 21 5.48 -9.17 -3.77
C GLN A 21 5.36 -7.69 -3.42
N PRO A 22 6.07 -6.83 -4.15
CA PRO A 22 6.00 -5.40 -3.87
C PRO A 22 4.64 -4.83 -4.28
N LEU A 23 4.04 -4.07 -3.38
CA LEU A 23 2.73 -3.47 -3.59
C LEU A 23 2.76 -1.99 -3.27
N GLU A 24 1.89 -1.23 -3.93
CA GLU A 24 1.62 0.13 -3.52
C GLU A 24 0.62 0.09 -2.38
N VAL A 25 0.86 0.89 -1.36
CA VAL A 25 0.05 0.88 -0.15
C VAL A 25 -0.52 2.26 0.11
N LEU A 26 -1.83 2.30 0.32
CA LEU A 26 -2.53 3.52 0.69
C LEU A 26 -2.75 3.51 2.20
N CYS A 27 -2.31 4.57 2.85
CA CYS A 27 -2.43 4.72 4.30
C CYS A 27 -3.28 5.93 4.63
N GLU A 28 -3.69 5.99 5.89
CA GLU A 28 -4.48 7.12 6.38
C GLU A 28 -3.99 7.53 7.76
N ASP A 29 -3.94 8.84 7.99
CA ASP A 29 -3.66 9.38 9.31
C ASP A 29 -4.70 10.48 9.62
N HIS A 30 -4.47 11.26 10.67
CA HIS A 30 -5.43 12.30 11.08
C HIS A 30 -5.52 13.47 10.08
N VAL A 31 -4.57 13.54 9.15
CA VAL A 31 -4.57 14.59 8.12
C VAL A 31 -5.33 14.14 6.87
N GLY A 32 -5.26 12.86 6.55
CA GLY A 32 -5.92 12.32 5.37
C GLY A 32 -5.22 11.07 4.85
N THR A 33 -5.50 10.73 3.60
CA THR A 33 -4.90 9.57 2.96
C THR A 33 -3.61 9.95 2.25
N TYR A 34 -2.68 9.01 2.19
CA TYR A 34 -1.42 9.22 1.47
C TYR A 34 -0.86 7.89 0.98
N LEU A 35 -0.08 7.97 -0.08
CA LEU A 35 0.63 6.80 -0.60
C LEU A 35 1.99 6.72 0.06
N ILE A 36 2.38 5.51 0.45
CA ILE A 36 3.73 5.29 0.94
C ILE A 36 4.68 5.38 -0.25
N PRO A 37 5.78 6.15 -0.14
CA PRO A 37 6.65 6.43 -1.28
C PRO A 37 7.63 5.31 -1.64
N PHE A 38 7.37 4.08 -1.20
CA PHE A 38 8.22 2.94 -1.51
C PHE A 38 7.36 1.68 -1.57
N PRO A 39 7.83 0.63 -2.26
CA PRO A 39 7.05 -0.62 -2.30
C PRO A 39 7.03 -1.29 -0.93
N CYS A 40 5.89 -1.87 -0.60
CA CYS A 40 5.71 -2.57 0.65
C CYS A 40 5.40 -4.04 0.38
N ARG A 41 5.68 -4.87 1.37
CA ARG A 41 5.47 -6.31 1.28
C ARG A 41 4.59 -6.76 2.44
N TRP A 42 3.64 -7.61 2.13
CA TRP A 42 2.77 -8.22 3.13
C TRP A 42 3.34 -9.59 3.53
N THR A 43 3.63 -9.76 4.80
CA THR A 43 4.16 -11.04 5.31
C THR A 43 3.66 -11.25 6.73
N ASP A 44 3.08 -12.40 6.98
CA ASP A 44 2.63 -12.81 8.33
C ASP A 44 1.73 -11.79 9.03
N GLY A 45 0.84 -11.16 8.26
CA GLY A 45 -0.11 -10.21 8.82
C GLY A 45 0.43 -8.82 9.03
N ASP A 46 1.65 -8.56 8.60
CA ASP A 46 2.29 -7.25 8.75
C ASP A 46 2.76 -6.69 7.42
N TRP A 47 2.77 -5.37 7.34
CA TRP A 47 3.34 -4.67 6.20
C TRP A 47 4.77 -4.26 6.54
N SER A 48 5.66 -4.39 5.57
CA SER A 48 7.04 -3.95 5.73
C SER A 48 7.54 -3.29 4.45
N ASN A 49 8.58 -2.48 4.57
CA ASN A 49 9.27 -1.91 3.42
C ASN A 49 9.96 -3.04 2.67
N ALA A 50 9.61 -3.19 1.39
CA ALA A 50 10.14 -4.29 0.58
C ALA A 50 11.66 -4.20 0.37
N ALA A 51 12.21 -3.00 0.47
CA ALA A 51 13.65 -2.81 0.27
C ALA A 51 14.45 -2.97 1.56
N SER A 52 13.96 -2.39 2.67
CA SER A 52 14.71 -2.39 3.92
C SER A 52 14.27 -3.46 4.91
N GLY A 53 13.06 -3.97 4.75
CA GLY A 53 12.50 -4.93 5.70
C GLY A 53 11.91 -4.29 6.95
N GLU A 54 11.95 -2.96 7.05
CA GLU A 54 11.40 -2.28 8.22
C GLU A 54 9.88 -2.35 8.24
N ARG A 55 9.34 -2.61 9.42
CA ARG A 55 7.90 -2.69 9.61
C ARG A 55 7.24 -1.33 9.39
N ILE A 56 6.09 -1.36 8.73
CA ILE A 56 5.28 -0.16 8.51
C ILE A 56 4.34 0.01 9.71
N GLU A 57 4.43 1.15 10.37
CA GLU A 57 3.59 1.43 11.52
C GLU A 57 2.42 2.36 11.20
N ALA A 58 2.12 2.55 9.92
CA ALA A 58 1.00 3.37 9.49
C ALA A 58 -0.28 2.53 9.40
N THR A 59 -1.42 3.21 9.38
CA THR A 59 -2.71 2.55 9.20
C THR A 59 -2.93 2.33 7.70
N VAL A 60 -2.85 1.09 7.27
CA VAL A 60 -3.04 0.74 5.87
C VAL A 60 -4.52 0.52 5.59
N ILE A 61 -5.04 1.21 4.59
CA ILE A 61 -6.46 1.10 4.22
C ILE A 61 -6.67 0.53 2.82
N GLY A 62 -5.60 0.30 2.07
CA GLY A 62 -5.71 -0.32 0.75
C GLY A 62 -4.35 -0.65 0.16
N TRP A 63 -4.35 -1.50 -0.85
CA TRP A 63 -3.13 -1.90 -1.55
C TRP A 63 -3.49 -2.21 -2.99
N ARG A 64 -2.47 -2.21 -3.86
CA ARG A 64 -2.63 -2.65 -5.24
C ARG A 64 -1.28 -3.07 -5.80
N ALA A 65 -1.33 -3.86 -6.86
CA ALA A 65 -0.10 -4.28 -7.52
C ALA A 65 0.64 -3.05 -8.02
N ARG A 66 1.95 -3.02 -7.77
CA ARG A 66 2.77 -1.92 -8.23
C ARG A 66 2.97 -2.05 -9.73
N VAL A 67 2.63 -0.99 -10.46
CA VAL A 67 2.86 -0.96 -11.89
C VAL A 67 4.32 -0.60 -12.13
N ASP A 68 5.04 -1.51 -12.77
CA ASP A 68 6.43 -1.27 -13.09
C ASP A 68 6.53 -0.45 -14.37
N GLN A 69 7.01 0.76 -14.22
CA GLN A 69 7.15 1.67 -15.34
C GLN A 69 8.51 1.55 -16.01
N ALA A 70 9.40 0.79 -15.44
CA ALA A 70 10.76 0.69 -15.97
C ALA A 70 10.81 0.05 -17.34
N GLY A 71 9.90 -0.85 -17.60
CA GLY A 71 9.83 -1.47 -18.90
C GLY A 71 9.14 -0.61 -19.94
N GLY A 72 8.50 0.40 -19.46
CA GLY A 72 7.82 1.31 -20.34
C GLY A 72 8.79 2.30 -20.91
#